data_c7c7a27e4a022d0d728a8ae168b64c9a
#
_entry.id   c7c7a27e4a022d0d728a8ae168b64c9a
#
_cell.length_a   1.000
_cell.length_b   1.000
_cell.length_c   1.000
_cell.angle_alpha   90.00
_cell.angle_beta   90.00
_cell.angle_gamma   90.00
#
_symmetry.space_group_name_H-M   'P 1'
#
loop_
_entity.id
_entity.type
_entity.pdbx_description
1 polymer ?
#
loop_
_entity_poly.entity_id
_entity_poly.type
_entity_poly.pdbx_seq_one_letter_code
_entity_poly.pdbx_strand_id
1 'polypeptide(L)'
;MSDTADTAQVTRELGERYADNIIALRRHFHQHPELSAQEHATSDYICAYLDELGIPYERITGPHPEDKREERDEFIGTGIIATIRGEAPDAYDSQGNPAKRVALRCDMDALPVTEKTDLPFASQNDGVMHACGHDCHMAMQLGAAHILMDMRDQLHGEVRLIFQPAEEISIGARDMIAAGALDGVDAIFGQHVWSEVDAGTFSAEPGGRMGNTDWFRIDIEGVSAHGSMPHKGLDAIVVACEIVDALQLLVSRRSSPFEPVVVTVGEIHGGTARNIMAGSAYITGTVRTWNKKTRDFIAERLSQMGGRIGSAYGASISIEYTPGNPAVVNDEAVTHVATRAIEKTLGKEAAGTYHGTLSGEDFAEYLQYVPGVFVFTGINNPDIGAIHPQHSCLYRIDESVLAPGATVAAQWALDMLS
;
A
#
# COMPACT_ATOMS: atom_id res chain seq x y z
N MET A 1 -14.46 -10.57 31.36
CA MET A 1 -15.27 -10.98 30.19
C MET A 1 -16.50 -10.11 29.95
N SER A 2 -16.92 -9.23 30.87
CA SER A 2 -18.08 -8.31 30.67
C SER A 2 -17.68 -7.00 29.96
N ASP A 3 -16.47 -6.47 30.18
CA ASP A 3 -16.05 -5.16 29.64
C ASP A 3 -15.80 -5.15 28.11
N THR A 4 -15.24 -6.23 27.54
CA THR A 4 -14.87 -6.25 26.11
C THR A 4 -16.06 -6.42 25.15
N ALA A 5 -17.21 -6.93 25.61
CA ALA A 5 -18.43 -7.00 24.80
C ALA A 5 -19.18 -5.65 24.78
N ASP A 6 -19.00 -4.87 25.84
CA ASP A 6 -19.61 -3.55 25.99
C ASP A 6 -18.88 -2.52 25.08
N THR A 7 -17.54 -2.53 25.04
CA THR A 7 -16.77 -1.62 24.16
C THR A 7 -17.10 -1.81 22.67
N ALA A 8 -17.22 -3.04 22.17
CA ALA A 8 -17.54 -3.30 20.76
C ALA A 8 -18.94 -2.81 20.35
N GLN A 9 -19.91 -2.89 21.27
CA GLN A 9 -21.24 -2.34 21.04
C GLN A 9 -21.20 -0.81 20.97
N VAL A 10 -20.49 -0.16 21.90
CA VAL A 10 -20.34 1.30 21.92
C VAL A 10 -19.61 1.78 20.66
N THR A 11 -18.53 1.11 20.27
CA THR A 11 -17.77 1.45 19.05
C THR A 11 -18.66 1.38 17.81
N ARG A 12 -19.51 0.35 17.70
CA ARG A 12 -20.47 0.21 16.60
C ARG A 12 -21.52 1.33 16.61
N GLU A 13 -22.13 1.62 17.77
CA GLU A 13 -23.13 2.69 17.90
C GLU A 13 -22.57 4.06 17.55
N LEU A 14 -21.29 4.32 17.89
CA LEU A 14 -20.57 5.52 17.49
C LEU A 14 -20.29 5.56 15.98
N GLY A 15 -19.88 4.43 15.39
CA GLY A 15 -19.72 4.32 13.94
C GLY A 15 -21.03 4.62 13.19
N GLU A 16 -22.15 4.08 13.63
CA GLU A 16 -23.48 4.37 13.08
C GLU A 16 -23.85 5.87 13.25
N ARG A 17 -23.54 6.46 14.40
CA ARG A 17 -23.77 7.89 14.69
C ARG A 17 -23.00 8.80 13.73
N TYR A 18 -21.77 8.46 13.40
CA TYR A 18 -20.90 9.27 12.54
C TYR A 18 -20.98 8.92 11.06
N ALA A 19 -21.83 7.96 10.64
CA ALA A 19 -21.90 7.47 9.28
C ALA A 19 -22.10 8.58 8.24
N ASP A 20 -23.05 9.49 8.46
CA ASP A 20 -23.30 10.60 7.54
C ASP A 20 -22.11 11.56 7.44
N ASN A 21 -21.40 11.79 8.56
CA ASN A 21 -20.21 12.61 8.57
C ASN A 21 -19.06 11.95 7.79
N ILE A 22 -18.84 10.65 7.96
CA ILE A 22 -17.81 9.88 7.27
C ILE A 22 -18.07 9.89 5.75
N ILE A 23 -19.33 9.72 5.34
CA ILE A 23 -19.73 9.83 3.92
C ILE A 23 -19.49 11.25 3.39
N ALA A 24 -19.81 12.28 4.17
CA ALA A 24 -19.58 13.67 3.77
C ALA A 24 -18.08 13.96 3.59
N LEU A 25 -17.21 13.48 4.50
CA LEU A 25 -15.76 13.58 4.41
C LEU A 25 -15.24 12.91 3.13
N ARG A 26 -15.65 11.65 2.87
CA ARG A 26 -15.27 10.92 1.66
C ARG A 26 -15.63 11.68 0.41
N ARG A 27 -16.86 12.22 0.32
CA ARG A 27 -17.33 12.97 -0.85
C ARG A 27 -16.60 14.29 -1.02
N HIS A 28 -16.20 14.95 0.07
CA HIS A 28 -15.35 16.14 0.02
C HIS A 28 -13.99 15.83 -0.58
N PHE A 29 -13.28 14.80 -0.08
CA PHE A 29 -11.99 14.39 -0.64
C PHE A 29 -12.12 13.95 -2.10
N HIS A 30 -13.16 13.20 -2.45
CA HIS A 30 -13.40 12.77 -3.82
C HIS A 30 -13.59 13.93 -4.79
N GLN A 31 -14.23 15.03 -4.36
CA GLN A 31 -14.44 16.23 -5.17
C GLN A 31 -13.15 17.06 -5.35
N HIS A 32 -12.18 16.95 -4.44
CA HIS A 32 -10.99 17.80 -4.40
C HIS A 32 -9.69 16.94 -4.39
N PRO A 33 -9.53 16.01 -5.34
CA PRO A 33 -8.38 15.12 -5.36
C PRO A 33 -7.10 15.87 -5.73
N GLU A 34 -5.99 15.54 -5.12
CA GLU A 34 -4.66 16.06 -5.43
C GLU A 34 -3.70 14.92 -5.76
N LEU A 35 -2.78 15.14 -6.69
CA LEU A 35 -1.78 14.14 -7.09
C LEU A 35 -0.74 13.90 -5.98
N SER A 36 -0.06 12.76 -6.07
CA SER A 36 1.05 12.39 -5.20
C SER A 36 2.07 13.52 -5.03
N ALA A 37 2.48 13.79 -3.80
CA ALA A 37 3.37 14.87 -3.40
C ALA A 37 2.82 16.31 -3.63
N GLN A 38 1.54 16.46 -3.91
CA GLN A 38 0.85 17.75 -4.13
C GLN A 38 -0.41 17.89 -3.25
N GLU A 39 -0.59 17.07 -2.23
CA GLU A 39 -1.79 16.95 -1.37
C GLU A 39 -1.92 18.11 -0.37
N HIS A 40 -1.71 19.36 -0.81
CA HIS A 40 -1.64 20.54 0.06
C HIS A 40 -3.01 20.92 0.65
N ALA A 41 -4.04 21.01 -0.18
CA ALA A 41 -5.39 21.35 0.29
C ALA A 41 -6.01 20.19 1.08
N THR A 42 -5.73 18.94 0.70
CA THR A 42 -6.09 17.72 1.44
C THR A 42 -5.49 17.75 2.85
N SER A 43 -4.19 18.04 2.96
CA SER A 43 -3.49 18.17 4.24
C SER A 43 -4.06 19.31 5.08
N ASP A 44 -4.34 20.49 4.48
CA ASP A 44 -4.96 21.62 5.16
C ASP A 44 -6.33 21.27 5.73
N TYR A 45 -7.15 20.57 4.95
CA TYR A 45 -8.49 20.14 5.39
C TYR A 45 -8.42 19.15 6.55
N ILE A 46 -7.53 18.14 6.48
CA ILE A 46 -7.32 17.19 7.57
C ILE A 46 -6.86 17.88 8.83
N CYS A 47 -5.91 18.82 8.74
CA CYS A 47 -5.44 19.59 9.89
C CYS A 47 -6.57 20.39 10.55
N ALA A 48 -7.39 21.10 9.75
CA ALA A 48 -8.54 21.85 10.27
C ALA A 48 -9.54 20.92 10.97
N TYR A 49 -9.77 19.74 10.44
CA TYR A 49 -10.66 18.75 11.05
C TYR A 49 -10.10 18.17 12.36
N LEU A 50 -8.79 17.93 12.44
CA LEU A 50 -8.10 17.52 13.67
C LEU A 50 -8.16 18.62 14.74
N ASP A 51 -8.05 19.91 14.34
CA ASP A 51 -8.25 21.04 15.23
C ASP A 51 -9.67 21.08 15.82
N GLU A 52 -10.71 20.83 15.02
CA GLU A 52 -12.10 20.74 15.48
C GLU A 52 -12.30 19.60 16.50
N LEU A 53 -11.59 18.47 16.33
CA LEU A 53 -11.59 17.35 17.28
C LEU A 53 -10.71 17.59 18.51
N GLY A 54 -9.86 18.62 18.51
CA GLY A 54 -8.88 18.85 19.56
C GLY A 54 -7.76 17.81 19.62
N ILE A 55 -7.43 17.18 18.49
CA ILE A 55 -6.36 16.19 18.37
C ILE A 55 -5.07 16.91 17.98
N PRO A 56 -4.01 16.84 18.81
CA PRO A 56 -2.73 17.43 18.46
C PRO A 56 -2.08 16.69 17.29
N TYR A 57 -1.48 17.44 16.38
CA TYR A 57 -0.81 16.92 15.21
C TYR A 57 0.46 17.69 14.87
N GLU A 58 1.29 17.07 14.04
CA GLU A 58 2.46 17.67 13.41
C GLU A 58 2.38 17.47 11.89
N ARG A 59 2.61 18.56 11.14
CA ARG A 59 2.82 18.49 9.69
C ARG A 59 4.26 18.12 9.43
N ILE A 60 4.45 17.17 8.55
CA ILE A 60 5.77 16.63 8.24
C ILE A 60 6.40 17.45 7.12
N THR A 61 7.42 18.23 7.46
CA THR A 61 8.14 19.10 6.52
C THR A 61 9.60 18.69 6.30
N GLY A 62 10.03 17.61 6.91
CA GLY A 62 11.40 17.10 6.82
C GLY A 62 11.60 15.85 7.68
N PRO A 63 12.74 15.17 7.55
CA PRO A 63 13.07 14.01 8.36
C PRO A 63 13.29 14.43 9.83
N HIS A 64 13.04 13.50 10.75
CA HIS A 64 13.36 13.70 12.16
C HIS A 64 14.87 13.98 12.33
N PRO A 65 15.28 14.94 13.17
CA PRO A 65 16.70 15.33 13.30
C PRO A 65 17.67 14.20 13.66
N GLU A 66 17.17 13.13 14.30
CA GLU A 66 17.94 11.96 14.69
C GLU A 66 17.92 10.85 13.64
N ASP A 67 17.15 10.99 12.57
CA ASP A 67 17.11 9.98 11.51
C ASP A 67 18.34 10.06 10.62
N LYS A 68 19.07 8.96 10.55
CA LYS A 68 20.28 8.79 9.74
C LYS A 68 20.13 7.74 8.65
N ARG A 69 18.89 7.26 8.43
CA ARG A 69 18.65 6.11 7.54
C ARG A 69 18.78 6.42 6.06
N GLU A 70 18.41 7.65 5.65
CA GLU A 70 18.57 8.07 4.25
C GLU A 70 18.82 9.59 4.14
N GLU A 71 19.83 9.99 3.35
CA GLU A 71 19.94 11.35 2.83
C GLU A 71 19.06 11.43 1.57
N ARG A 72 18.01 12.24 1.61
CA ARG A 72 17.15 12.52 0.44
C ARG A 72 17.22 13.98 0.08
N ASP A 73 17.35 14.25 -1.23
CA ASP A 73 17.38 15.59 -1.78
C ASP A 73 16.01 16.30 -1.72
N GLU A 74 14.90 15.54 -1.69
CA GLU A 74 13.54 16.06 -1.65
C GLU A 74 12.70 15.27 -0.64
N PHE A 75 11.93 15.98 0.19
CA PHE A 75 11.01 15.44 1.19
C PHE A 75 9.58 15.92 0.89
N ILE A 76 8.58 15.02 1.01
CA ILE A 76 7.18 15.38 0.76
C ILE A 76 6.61 16.06 2.00
N GLY A 77 6.26 17.33 1.86
CA GLY A 77 5.84 18.20 2.97
C GLY A 77 4.33 18.20 3.27
N THR A 78 3.57 17.18 2.82
CA THR A 78 2.10 17.13 2.96
C THR A 78 1.61 16.11 3.99
N GLY A 79 2.48 15.26 4.54
CA GLY A 79 2.15 14.27 5.54
C GLY A 79 1.75 14.86 6.90
N ILE A 80 0.93 14.10 7.67
CA ILE A 80 0.49 14.50 9.01
C ILE A 80 0.64 13.32 9.97
N ILE A 81 1.19 13.58 11.15
CA ILE A 81 1.20 12.66 12.29
C ILE A 81 0.37 13.30 13.40
N ALA A 82 -0.73 12.66 13.79
CA ALA A 82 -1.56 13.09 14.92
C ALA A 82 -1.54 12.04 16.03
N THR A 83 -1.87 12.42 17.27
CA THR A 83 -1.84 11.48 18.40
C THR A 83 -3.06 11.70 19.29
N ILE A 84 -3.88 10.65 19.45
CA ILE A 84 -4.95 10.59 20.43
C ILE A 84 -4.37 10.00 21.71
N ARG A 85 -4.45 10.76 22.80
CA ARG A 85 -4.00 10.35 24.13
C ARG A 85 -5.13 9.72 24.91
N GLY A 86 -4.90 8.50 25.40
CA GLY A 86 -5.84 7.82 26.28
C GLY A 86 -5.96 8.48 27.64
N GLU A 87 -7.13 8.30 28.28
CA GLU A 87 -7.44 8.83 29.60
C GLU A 87 -7.73 7.69 30.64
N ALA A 88 -7.53 6.41 30.22
CA ALA A 88 -7.61 5.29 31.16
C ALA A 88 -6.54 5.45 32.26
N PRO A 89 -6.84 4.97 33.51
CA PRO A 89 -5.96 5.20 34.66
C PRO A 89 -4.52 4.67 34.52
N ASP A 90 -4.32 3.67 33.67
CA ASP A 90 -3.04 3.01 33.38
C ASP A 90 -2.49 3.30 32.00
N ALA A 91 -3.07 4.30 31.30
CA ALA A 91 -2.61 4.70 29.96
C ALA A 91 -1.15 5.18 29.94
N TYR A 92 -0.64 5.68 31.07
CA TYR A 92 0.69 6.23 31.20
C TYR A 92 1.38 5.76 32.50
N ASP A 93 2.71 5.60 32.42
CA ASP A 93 3.52 5.37 33.62
C ASP A 93 3.71 6.65 34.45
N SER A 94 4.39 6.54 35.60
CA SER A 94 4.66 7.66 36.49
C SER A 94 5.58 8.75 35.89
N GLN A 95 6.22 8.49 34.76
CA GLN A 95 7.07 9.41 34.01
C GLN A 95 6.31 10.06 32.84
N GLY A 96 5.07 9.65 32.57
CA GLY A 96 4.23 10.14 31.50
C GLY A 96 4.47 9.46 30.15
N ASN A 97 5.17 8.31 30.14
CA ASN A 97 5.29 7.52 28.92
C ASN A 97 4.02 6.67 28.73
N PRO A 98 3.51 6.53 27.51
CA PRO A 98 2.36 5.66 27.25
C PRO A 98 2.71 4.19 27.55
N ALA A 99 1.76 3.46 28.11
CA ALA A 99 1.88 2.02 28.36
C ALA A 99 2.06 1.25 27.04
N LYS A 100 1.33 1.66 26.01
CA LYS A 100 1.45 1.18 24.63
C LYS A 100 1.13 2.32 23.65
N ARG A 101 1.61 2.17 22.42
CA ARG A 101 1.23 3.05 21.31
C ARG A 101 0.97 2.22 20.06
N VAL A 102 -0.20 2.39 19.47
CA VAL A 102 -0.53 1.77 18.19
C VAL A 102 -0.74 2.83 17.12
N ALA A 103 -0.61 2.47 15.85
CA ALA A 103 -0.82 3.40 14.75
C ALA A 103 -1.94 2.94 13.81
N LEU A 104 -2.71 3.91 13.31
CA LEU A 104 -3.62 3.77 12.18
C LEU A 104 -3.06 4.57 11.02
N ARG A 105 -2.95 3.98 9.83
CA ARG A 105 -2.44 4.66 8.62
C ARG A 105 -3.50 4.72 7.54
N CYS A 106 -3.62 5.87 6.91
CA CYS A 106 -4.23 6.01 5.59
C CYS A 106 -3.29 6.77 4.65
N ASP A 107 -3.47 6.54 3.36
CA ASP A 107 -2.91 7.30 2.26
C ASP A 107 -3.82 8.46 1.86
N MET A 108 -3.29 9.46 1.10
CA MET A 108 -4.03 10.70 0.81
C MET A 108 -4.08 11.07 -0.68
N ASP A 109 -3.18 10.54 -1.49
CA ASP A 109 -2.98 10.97 -2.87
C ASP A 109 -4.01 10.40 -3.85
N ALA A 110 -4.15 11.07 -5.00
CA ALA A 110 -5.01 10.69 -6.11
C ALA A 110 -4.21 10.43 -7.38
N LEU A 111 -4.88 9.94 -8.40
CA LEU A 111 -4.30 9.49 -9.68
C LEU A 111 -4.56 10.47 -10.83
N PRO A 112 -3.68 10.53 -11.85
CA PRO A 112 -3.90 11.30 -13.07
C PRO A 112 -4.92 10.61 -14.00
N VAL A 113 -6.16 10.50 -13.54
CA VAL A 113 -7.29 9.86 -14.22
C VAL A 113 -8.42 10.87 -14.40
N THR A 114 -8.92 11.03 -15.62
CA THR A 114 -10.13 11.82 -15.87
C THR A 114 -11.37 11.01 -15.51
N GLU A 115 -12.09 11.44 -14.49
CA GLU A 115 -13.28 10.75 -14.00
C GLU A 115 -14.43 10.73 -15.01
N LYS A 116 -15.17 9.61 -15.08
CA LYS A 116 -16.35 9.38 -15.93
C LYS A 116 -17.48 8.66 -15.19
N THR A 117 -17.60 8.87 -13.90
CA THR A 117 -18.58 8.16 -13.06
C THR A 117 -19.98 8.77 -13.10
N ASP A 118 -20.11 10.03 -13.52
CA ASP A 118 -21.36 10.85 -13.45
C ASP A 118 -21.92 10.96 -12.00
N LEU A 119 -21.07 10.82 -10.98
CA LEU A 119 -21.46 11.00 -9.59
C LEU A 119 -21.73 12.49 -9.29
N PRO A 120 -22.72 12.82 -8.42
CA PRO A 120 -23.01 14.21 -8.05
C PRO A 120 -21.89 14.90 -7.30
N PHE A 121 -20.91 14.13 -6.80
CA PHE A 121 -19.70 14.57 -6.13
C PHE A 121 -18.43 14.15 -6.88
N ALA A 122 -18.51 14.02 -8.21
CA ALA A 122 -17.35 13.74 -9.05
C ALA A 122 -16.25 14.80 -8.87
N SER A 123 -15.02 14.42 -9.20
CA SER A 123 -13.84 15.30 -9.12
C SER A 123 -14.08 16.65 -9.77
N GLN A 124 -13.71 17.72 -9.10
CA GLN A 124 -13.69 19.09 -9.61
C GLN A 124 -12.32 19.49 -10.17
N ASN A 125 -11.31 18.61 -10.06
CA ASN A 125 -9.98 18.80 -10.60
C ASN A 125 -9.83 18.00 -11.89
N ASP A 126 -9.89 18.69 -13.04
CA ASP A 126 -9.83 18.04 -14.35
C ASP A 126 -8.56 17.18 -14.51
N GLY A 127 -8.75 15.94 -14.94
CA GLY A 127 -7.65 14.97 -15.12
C GLY A 127 -7.16 14.31 -13.84
N VAL A 128 -7.76 14.57 -12.67
CA VAL A 128 -7.35 13.95 -11.39
C VAL A 128 -8.57 13.28 -10.73
N MET A 129 -8.40 12.09 -10.20
CA MET A 129 -9.47 11.32 -9.55
C MET A 129 -8.91 10.44 -8.43
N HIS A 130 -9.63 10.33 -7.30
CA HIS A 130 -9.42 9.25 -6.34
C HIS A 130 -9.93 7.92 -6.91
N ALA A 131 -9.15 7.33 -7.83
CA ALA A 131 -9.50 6.08 -8.50
C ALA A 131 -8.91 4.84 -7.80
N CYS A 132 -8.21 5.02 -6.67
CA CYS A 132 -7.73 3.93 -5.81
C CYS A 132 -8.52 3.81 -4.50
N GLY A 133 -9.23 4.87 -4.09
CA GLY A 133 -10.09 4.87 -2.91
C GLY A 133 -9.46 5.50 -1.66
N HIS A 134 -8.38 6.28 -1.82
CA HIS A 134 -7.71 6.95 -0.70
C HIS A 134 -8.62 8.00 -0.03
N ASP A 135 -9.58 8.58 -0.75
CA ASP A 135 -10.68 9.37 -0.20
C ASP A 135 -11.50 8.61 0.86
N CYS A 136 -11.72 7.30 0.65
CA CYS A 136 -12.38 6.44 1.60
C CYS A 136 -11.49 6.16 2.82
N HIS A 137 -10.20 5.94 2.60
CA HIS A 137 -9.24 5.65 3.67
C HIS A 137 -9.11 6.84 4.62
N MET A 138 -8.97 8.07 4.09
CA MET A 138 -8.96 9.30 4.89
C MET A 138 -10.26 9.46 5.69
N ALA A 139 -11.41 9.27 5.06
CA ALA A 139 -12.70 9.39 5.71
C ALA A 139 -12.90 8.35 6.83
N MET A 140 -12.51 7.10 6.59
CA MET A 140 -12.56 6.03 7.59
C MET A 140 -11.61 6.31 8.75
N GLN A 141 -10.40 6.84 8.51
CA GLN A 141 -9.45 7.18 9.57
C GLN A 141 -9.93 8.36 10.41
N LEU A 142 -10.49 9.41 9.81
CA LEU A 142 -11.11 10.52 10.54
C LEU A 142 -12.36 10.07 11.31
N GLY A 143 -13.15 9.16 10.75
CA GLY A 143 -14.26 8.50 11.46
C GLY A 143 -13.79 7.70 12.67
N ALA A 144 -12.73 6.91 12.52
CA ALA A 144 -12.11 6.20 13.63
C ALA A 144 -11.56 7.17 14.70
N ALA A 145 -11.00 8.31 14.29
CA ALA A 145 -10.55 9.35 15.21
C ALA A 145 -11.70 9.91 16.05
N HIS A 146 -12.87 10.17 15.46
CA HIS A 146 -14.09 10.55 16.20
C HIS A 146 -14.49 9.53 17.27
N ILE A 147 -14.58 8.25 16.85
CA ILE A 147 -14.95 7.16 17.75
C ILE A 147 -13.96 7.07 18.91
N LEU A 148 -12.66 7.12 18.62
CA LEU A 148 -11.60 7.04 19.64
C LEU A 148 -11.58 8.25 20.58
N MET A 149 -11.92 9.45 20.08
CA MET A 149 -12.05 10.64 20.91
C MET A 149 -13.21 10.55 21.91
N ASP A 150 -14.34 9.97 21.50
CA ASP A 150 -15.48 9.70 22.41
C ASP A 150 -15.18 8.58 23.42
N MET A 151 -14.18 7.73 23.15
CA MET A 151 -13.81 6.57 23.96
C MET A 151 -12.44 6.72 24.64
N ARG A 152 -11.93 7.94 24.82
CA ARG A 152 -10.58 8.16 25.39
C ARG A 152 -10.41 7.58 26.80
N ASP A 153 -11.48 7.52 27.58
CA ASP A 153 -11.49 6.93 28.91
C ASP A 153 -11.29 5.40 28.92
N GLN A 154 -11.43 4.75 27.73
CA GLN A 154 -11.19 3.33 27.49
C GLN A 154 -9.84 3.05 26.80
N LEU A 155 -9.08 4.09 26.46
CA LEU A 155 -7.77 3.94 25.82
C LEU A 155 -6.65 3.80 26.85
N HIS A 156 -6.02 2.62 26.91
CA HIS A 156 -4.92 2.28 27.80
C HIS A 156 -3.53 2.60 27.18
N GLY A 157 -3.41 3.73 26.49
CA GLY A 157 -2.21 4.14 25.81
C GLY A 157 -2.48 5.25 24.79
N GLU A 158 -1.74 5.26 23.68
CA GLU A 158 -1.86 6.26 22.63
C GLU A 158 -2.21 5.62 21.27
N VAL A 159 -3.04 6.32 20.48
CA VAL A 159 -3.30 5.99 19.08
C VAL A 159 -2.69 7.07 18.20
N ARG A 160 -1.70 6.69 17.39
CA ARG A 160 -1.09 7.54 16.38
C ARG A 160 -1.87 7.42 15.08
N LEU A 161 -2.26 8.56 14.51
CA LEU A 161 -2.89 8.65 13.20
C LEU A 161 -1.84 9.11 12.20
N ILE A 162 -1.59 8.31 11.17
CA ILE A 162 -0.64 8.61 10.10
C ILE A 162 -1.43 8.88 8.83
N PHE A 163 -1.43 10.14 8.38
CA PHE A 163 -1.97 10.54 7.08
C PHE A 163 -0.79 10.67 6.11
N GLN A 164 -0.65 9.69 5.27
CA GLN A 164 0.52 9.49 4.42
C GLN A 164 0.28 10.03 3.02
N PRO A 165 1.16 10.90 2.47
CA PRO A 165 1.13 11.29 1.07
C PRO A 165 1.77 10.26 0.15
N ALA A 166 1.60 10.41 -1.16
CA ALA A 166 2.41 9.82 -2.23
C ALA A 166 2.60 8.29 -2.16
N GLU A 167 1.52 7.55 -1.87
CA GLU A 167 1.50 6.09 -1.93
C GLU A 167 1.71 5.61 -3.38
N GLU A 168 1.01 6.21 -4.35
CA GLU A 168 0.97 5.79 -5.76
C GLU A 168 2.32 5.92 -6.50
N ILE A 169 3.26 6.64 -5.91
CA ILE A 169 4.65 6.74 -6.39
C ILE A 169 5.65 6.06 -5.44
N SER A 170 5.15 5.35 -4.41
CA SER A 170 5.92 4.46 -3.53
C SER A 170 7.06 5.14 -2.73
N ILE A 171 6.86 6.39 -2.29
CA ILE A 171 7.86 7.13 -1.52
C ILE A 171 7.33 7.68 -0.18
N GLY A 172 6.01 7.86 -0.05
CA GLY A 172 5.42 8.52 1.11
C GLY A 172 5.65 7.78 2.42
N ALA A 173 5.53 6.45 2.44
CA ALA A 173 5.75 5.67 3.66
C ALA A 173 7.16 5.87 4.23
N ARG A 174 8.20 5.91 3.38
CA ARG A 174 9.58 6.12 3.80
C ARG A 174 9.78 7.50 4.40
N ASP A 175 9.16 8.53 3.83
CA ASP A 175 9.21 9.88 4.35
C ASP A 175 8.53 9.99 5.72
N MET A 176 7.36 9.37 5.89
CA MET A 176 6.67 9.32 7.18
C MET A 176 7.49 8.57 8.23
N ILE A 177 8.14 7.46 7.88
CA ILE A 177 9.05 6.72 8.78
C ILE A 177 10.24 7.59 9.15
N ALA A 178 10.86 8.27 8.19
CA ALA A 178 11.98 9.18 8.42
C ALA A 178 11.59 10.37 9.31
N ALA A 179 10.33 10.78 9.27
CA ALA A 179 9.77 11.81 10.15
C ALA A 179 9.38 11.33 11.54
N GLY A 180 9.62 10.06 11.89
CA GLY A 180 9.35 9.53 13.21
C GLY A 180 7.92 8.99 13.40
N ALA A 181 7.19 8.72 12.30
CA ALA A 181 5.82 8.19 12.39
C ALA A 181 5.71 6.89 13.20
N LEU A 182 6.79 6.10 13.28
CA LEU A 182 6.84 4.85 14.03
C LEU A 182 7.53 4.96 15.40
N ASP A 183 7.89 6.16 15.87
CA ASP A 183 8.60 6.30 17.14
C ASP A 183 7.75 5.83 18.32
N GLY A 184 8.21 4.74 18.97
CA GLY A 184 7.52 4.10 20.09
C GLY A 184 6.22 3.39 19.72
N VAL A 185 5.94 3.13 18.44
CA VAL A 185 4.78 2.38 17.97
C VAL A 185 5.02 0.87 18.14
N ASP A 186 4.08 0.17 18.78
CA ASP A 186 4.14 -1.27 19.02
C ASP A 186 3.51 -2.10 17.90
N ALA A 187 2.50 -1.56 17.22
CA ALA A 187 1.83 -2.20 16.09
C ALA A 187 1.12 -1.17 15.20
N ILE A 188 0.93 -1.52 13.92
CA ILE A 188 0.27 -0.65 12.94
C ILE A 188 -0.88 -1.36 12.22
N PHE A 189 -1.95 -0.60 11.95
CA PHE A 189 -3.10 -1.02 11.16
C PHE A 189 -3.20 -0.16 9.90
N GLY A 190 -3.41 -0.80 8.75
CA GLY A 190 -3.83 -0.19 7.51
C GLY A 190 -5.03 -0.92 6.94
N GLN A 191 -5.82 -0.25 6.12
CA GLN A 191 -6.90 -0.88 5.37
C GLN A 191 -7.00 -0.27 3.98
N HIS A 192 -7.43 -1.08 3.01
CA HIS A 192 -7.65 -0.63 1.65
C HIS A 192 -9.02 -1.11 1.16
N VAL A 193 -9.80 -0.22 0.57
CA VAL A 193 -11.06 -0.58 -0.09
C VAL A 193 -10.74 -1.37 -1.37
N TRP A 194 -11.43 -2.52 -1.59
CA TRP A 194 -11.01 -3.44 -2.65
C TRP A 194 -12.19 -3.93 -3.50
N SER A 195 -12.11 -3.70 -4.81
CA SER A 195 -13.21 -3.96 -5.76
C SER A 195 -13.44 -5.44 -6.07
N GLU A 196 -12.53 -6.34 -5.71
CA GLU A 196 -12.70 -7.79 -5.88
C GLU A 196 -13.30 -8.46 -4.64
N VAL A 197 -13.61 -7.69 -3.60
CA VAL A 197 -14.23 -8.17 -2.36
C VAL A 197 -15.63 -7.54 -2.25
N ASP A 198 -16.63 -8.36 -1.93
CA ASP A 198 -18.01 -7.91 -1.82
C ASP A 198 -18.19 -6.91 -0.67
N ALA A 199 -19.01 -5.89 -0.90
CA ALA A 199 -19.32 -4.86 0.10
C ALA A 199 -19.85 -5.46 1.41
N GLY A 200 -19.34 -4.95 2.53
CA GLY A 200 -19.63 -5.49 3.86
C GLY A 200 -18.74 -6.65 4.30
N THR A 201 -17.81 -7.09 3.46
CA THR A 201 -16.81 -8.12 3.79
C THR A 201 -15.46 -7.47 4.10
N PHE A 202 -14.79 -7.93 5.16
CA PHE A 202 -13.47 -7.50 5.58
C PHE A 202 -12.54 -8.71 5.64
N SER A 203 -11.40 -8.65 4.95
CA SER A 203 -10.42 -9.73 4.93
C SER A 203 -9.15 -9.33 5.67
N ALA A 204 -8.95 -9.92 6.84
CA ALA A 204 -7.76 -9.78 7.67
C ALA A 204 -7.11 -11.16 7.84
N GLU A 205 -6.21 -11.52 6.95
CA GLU A 205 -5.54 -12.81 6.93
C GLU A 205 -4.04 -12.65 7.16
N PRO A 206 -3.37 -13.56 7.89
CA PRO A 206 -1.93 -13.50 8.13
C PRO A 206 -1.12 -13.86 6.88
N GLY A 207 0.14 -13.42 6.85
CA GLY A 207 1.05 -13.71 5.74
C GLY A 207 0.93 -12.72 4.59
N GLY A 208 1.39 -13.13 3.39
CA GLY A 208 1.45 -12.24 2.22
C GLY A 208 0.09 -11.76 1.75
N ARG A 209 -0.04 -10.43 1.60
CA ARG A 209 -1.28 -9.77 1.16
C ARG A 209 -1.11 -9.03 -0.16
N MET A 210 0.01 -8.27 -0.32
CA MET A 210 0.33 -7.55 -1.55
C MET A 210 1.79 -7.79 -1.94
N GLY A 211 2.08 -7.67 -3.23
CA GLY A 211 3.39 -8.03 -3.78
C GLY A 211 4.45 -6.95 -3.61
N ASN A 212 5.73 -7.37 -3.63
CA ASN A 212 6.83 -6.44 -3.84
C ASN A 212 6.79 -5.85 -5.26
N THR A 213 7.47 -4.71 -5.48
CA THR A 213 7.48 -3.99 -6.77
C THR A 213 8.89 -3.84 -7.32
N ASP A 214 9.52 -4.93 -7.77
CA ASP A 214 10.88 -4.88 -8.30
C ASP A 214 10.90 -4.69 -9.81
N TRP A 215 11.99 -4.08 -10.28
CA TRP A 215 12.28 -3.85 -11.69
C TRP A 215 13.59 -4.48 -12.08
N PHE A 216 13.76 -4.79 -13.36
CA PHE A 216 15.05 -5.20 -13.90
C PHE A 216 15.28 -4.63 -15.29
N ARG A 217 16.56 -4.45 -15.61
CA ARG A 217 17.06 -4.13 -16.94
C ARG A 217 18.24 -5.04 -17.27
N ILE A 218 18.25 -5.60 -18.48
CA ILE A 218 19.35 -6.41 -18.98
C ILE A 218 19.78 -5.82 -20.31
N ASP A 219 20.98 -5.28 -20.36
CA ASP A 219 21.62 -4.79 -21.56
C ASP A 219 22.54 -5.89 -22.13
N ILE A 220 22.45 -6.09 -23.45
CA ILE A 220 23.13 -7.14 -24.18
C ILE A 220 24.00 -6.51 -25.25
N GLU A 221 25.32 -6.70 -25.15
CA GLU A 221 26.30 -6.25 -26.15
C GLU A 221 26.77 -7.43 -26.97
N GLY A 222 26.51 -7.36 -28.27
CA GLY A 222 26.95 -8.29 -29.30
C GLY A 222 27.95 -7.64 -30.25
N VAL A 223 27.96 -8.09 -31.52
CA VAL A 223 28.81 -7.55 -32.57
C VAL A 223 28.01 -7.43 -33.85
N SER A 224 27.82 -6.22 -34.37
CA SER A 224 27.13 -5.98 -35.64
C SER A 224 27.85 -6.61 -36.82
N ALA A 225 27.07 -7.15 -37.77
CA ALA A 225 27.59 -7.67 -39.04
C ALA A 225 26.54 -7.53 -40.15
N HIS A 226 26.94 -7.78 -41.38
CA HIS A 226 26.00 -7.84 -42.51
C HIS A 226 25.02 -8.99 -42.30
N GLY A 227 23.72 -8.75 -42.46
CA GLY A 227 22.69 -9.74 -42.21
C GLY A 227 22.85 -11.06 -42.99
N SER A 228 23.54 -11.08 -44.11
CA SER A 228 23.89 -12.30 -44.87
C SER A 228 25.20 -12.97 -44.41
N MET A 229 25.92 -12.38 -43.45
CA MET A 229 27.19 -12.90 -42.92
C MET A 229 27.19 -13.01 -41.40
N PRO A 230 26.25 -13.76 -40.81
CA PRO A 230 26.08 -13.81 -39.34
C PRO A 230 27.30 -14.40 -38.60
N HIS A 231 28.11 -15.20 -39.29
CA HIS A 231 29.34 -15.78 -38.73
C HIS A 231 30.47 -14.73 -38.47
N LYS A 232 30.27 -13.46 -38.85
CA LYS A 232 31.22 -12.37 -38.63
C LYS A 232 30.84 -11.47 -37.45
N GLY A 233 29.75 -11.80 -36.75
CA GLY A 233 29.30 -11.01 -35.65
C GLY A 233 28.67 -11.87 -34.53
N LEU A 234 27.95 -11.21 -33.61
CA LEU A 234 27.22 -11.82 -32.55
C LEU A 234 25.88 -11.10 -32.41
N ASP A 235 24.79 -11.85 -32.61
CA ASP A 235 23.44 -11.29 -32.68
C ASP A 235 22.81 -11.06 -31.28
N ALA A 236 22.78 -9.80 -30.86
CA ALA A 236 22.21 -9.42 -29.55
C ALA A 236 20.71 -9.69 -29.46
N ILE A 237 19.95 -9.63 -30.58
CA ILE A 237 18.51 -9.95 -30.56
C ILE A 237 18.29 -11.44 -30.25
N VAL A 238 19.05 -12.34 -30.84
CA VAL A 238 18.93 -13.79 -30.58
C VAL A 238 19.22 -14.08 -29.11
N VAL A 239 20.28 -13.47 -28.55
CA VAL A 239 20.61 -13.61 -27.12
C VAL A 239 19.50 -13.05 -26.22
N ALA A 240 18.92 -11.90 -26.56
CA ALA A 240 17.80 -11.30 -25.82
C ALA A 240 16.57 -12.21 -25.79
N CYS A 241 16.19 -12.79 -26.95
CA CYS A 241 15.05 -13.71 -27.03
C CYS A 241 15.27 -14.96 -26.16
N GLU A 242 16.49 -15.53 -26.16
CA GLU A 242 16.78 -16.71 -25.32
C GLU A 242 16.75 -16.37 -23.82
N ILE A 243 17.22 -15.17 -23.43
CA ILE A 243 17.09 -14.71 -22.06
C ILE A 243 15.60 -14.59 -21.68
N VAL A 244 14.75 -13.99 -22.52
CA VAL A 244 13.31 -13.86 -22.28
C VAL A 244 12.66 -15.22 -22.05
N ASP A 245 12.92 -16.20 -22.92
CA ASP A 245 12.38 -17.54 -22.80
C ASP A 245 12.86 -18.24 -21.52
N ALA A 246 14.14 -18.11 -21.19
CA ALA A 246 14.73 -18.71 -20.00
C ALA A 246 14.17 -18.10 -18.71
N LEU A 247 13.89 -16.79 -18.65
CA LEU A 247 13.30 -16.14 -17.48
C LEU A 247 11.92 -16.73 -17.12
N GLN A 248 11.14 -17.21 -18.11
CA GLN A 248 9.85 -17.86 -17.84
C GLN A 248 10.01 -19.16 -17.04
N LEU A 249 11.17 -19.81 -17.12
CA LEU A 249 11.46 -21.01 -16.35
C LEU A 249 11.66 -20.73 -14.86
N LEU A 250 11.97 -19.49 -14.47
CA LEU A 250 12.03 -19.08 -13.06
C LEU A 250 10.69 -19.29 -12.38
N VAL A 251 9.61 -18.86 -13.02
CA VAL A 251 8.25 -19.04 -12.52
C VAL A 251 7.80 -20.50 -12.67
N SER A 252 7.88 -21.05 -13.88
CA SER A 252 7.24 -22.34 -14.19
C SER A 252 8.00 -23.56 -13.68
N ARG A 253 9.32 -23.49 -13.40
CA ARG A 253 10.18 -24.62 -13.07
C ARG A 253 11.06 -24.45 -11.83
N ARG A 254 11.19 -23.22 -11.33
CA ARG A 254 12.11 -22.93 -10.21
C ARG A 254 11.41 -22.38 -8.98
N SER A 255 10.22 -21.81 -9.13
CA SER A 255 9.38 -21.36 -8.03
C SER A 255 8.45 -22.47 -7.56
N SER A 256 8.09 -22.45 -6.28
CA SER A 256 7.06 -23.32 -5.73
C SER A 256 5.70 -22.97 -6.33
N PRO A 257 4.84 -23.93 -6.72
CA PRO A 257 3.50 -23.62 -7.21
C PRO A 257 2.57 -23.03 -6.12
N PHE A 258 2.98 -23.07 -4.85
CA PHE A 258 2.25 -22.48 -3.71
C PHE A 258 2.74 -21.06 -3.37
N GLU A 259 3.76 -20.57 -4.06
CA GLU A 259 4.32 -19.24 -3.88
C GLU A 259 3.97 -18.36 -5.08
N PRO A 260 3.18 -17.30 -4.92
CA PRO A 260 2.89 -16.37 -6.01
C PRO A 260 4.16 -15.69 -6.50
N VAL A 261 4.44 -15.84 -7.78
CA VAL A 261 5.59 -15.21 -8.46
C VAL A 261 5.17 -14.75 -9.84
N VAL A 262 5.45 -13.49 -10.16
CA VAL A 262 5.35 -12.96 -11.52
C VAL A 262 6.70 -12.43 -11.96
N VAL A 263 7.13 -12.81 -13.14
CA VAL A 263 8.28 -12.24 -13.86
C VAL A 263 7.77 -11.83 -15.25
N THR A 264 7.65 -10.54 -15.48
CA THR A 264 7.17 -10.00 -16.75
C THR A 264 8.29 -9.24 -17.46
N VAL A 265 8.57 -9.57 -18.70
CA VAL A 265 9.33 -8.73 -19.61
C VAL A 265 8.33 -7.80 -20.31
N GLY A 266 8.40 -6.50 -20.00
CA GLY A 266 7.51 -5.48 -20.55
C GLY A 266 8.01 -4.86 -21.85
N GLU A 267 9.35 -4.82 -22.01
CA GLU A 267 9.97 -4.23 -23.20
C GLU A 267 11.14 -5.08 -23.69
N ILE A 268 11.28 -5.15 -25.01
CA ILE A 268 12.43 -5.71 -25.71
C ILE A 268 12.78 -4.81 -26.89
N HIS A 269 14.03 -4.36 -26.97
CA HIS A 269 14.53 -3.49 -28.03
C HIS A 269 15.87 -3.99 -28.55
N GLY A 270 16.09 -3.91 -29.87
CA GLY A 270 17.35 -4.28 -30.48
C GLY A 270 17.41 -4.02 -31.98
N GLY A 271 18.65 -3.89 -32.50
CA GLY A 271 18.90 -3.68 -33.89
C GLY A 271 18.63 -2.25 -34.41
N THR A 272 19.11 -1.94 -35.62
CA THR A 272 18.98 -0.63 -36.24
C THR A 272 18.41 -0.69 -37.68
N ALA A 273 18.58 -1.82 -38.37
CA ALA A 273 18.08 -2.00 -39.73
C ALA A 273 17.92 -3.50 -40.07
N ARG A 274 16.94 -3.82 -40.92
CA ARG A 274 16.56 -5.18 -41.31
C ARG A 274 17.69 -6.04 -41.96
N ASN A 275 18.73 -5.44 -42.45
CA ASN A 275 19.86 -6.10 -43.12
C ASN A 275 21.17 -5.98 -42.34
N ILE A 276 21.10 -5.51 -41.08
CA ILE A 276 22.23 -5.41 -40.16
C ILE A 276 21.91 -6.31 -38.96
N MET A 277 22.80 -7.24 -38.62
CA MET A 277 22.72 -8.01 -37.41
C MET A 277 22.90 -7.11 -36.19
N ALA A 278 22.04 -7.27 -35.19
CA ALA A 278 22.01 -6.38 -34.02
C ALA A 278 23.28 -6.51 -33.18
N GLY A 279 24.00 -5.40 -33.01
CA GLY A 279 25.18 -5.31 -32.15
C GLY A 279 24.83 -5.02 -30.70
N SER A 280 23.58 -4.56 -30.41
CA SER A 280 23.07 -4.37 -29.05
C SER A 280 21.58 -4.63 -28.99
N ALA A 281 21.12 -5.02 -27.79
CA ALA A 281 19.72 -5.15 -27.41
C ALA A 281 19.57 -4.86 -25.93
N TYR A 282 18.34 -4.55 -25.47
CA TYR A 282 17.99 -4.56 -24.05
C TYR A 282 16.59 -5.10 -23.82
N ILE A 283 16.38 -5.60 -22.61
CA ILE A 283 15.07 -5.97 -22.09
C ILE A 283 14.84 -5.32 -20.73
N THR A 284 13.60 -4.90 -20.47
CA THR A 284 13.20 -4.40 -19.16
C THR A 284 11.95 -5.14 -18.68
N GLY A 285 11.79 -5.22 -17.37
CA GLY A 285 10.66 -5.93 -16.82
C GLY A 285 10.46 -5.73 -15.32
N THR A 286 9.52 -6.48 -14.78
CA THR A 286 9.13 -6.40 -13.38
C THR A 286 9.05 -7.77 -12.73
N VAL A 287 9.32 -7.80 -11.41
CA VAL A 287 9.20 -9.01 -10.57
C VAL A 287 8.24 -8.70 -9.42
N ARG A 288 7.32 -9.64 -9.15
CA ARG A 288 6.39 -9.59 -8.02
C ARG A 288 6.46 -10.89 -7.25
N THR A 289 6.54 -10.81 -5.93
CA THR A 289 6.49 -11.96 -5.00
C THR A 289 5.82 -11.55 -3.70
N TRP A 290 5.47 -12.53 -2.84
CA TRP A 290 4.83 -12.26 -1.55
C TRP A 290 5.77 -12.31 -0.35
N ASN A 291 7.03 -12.71 -0.51
CA ASN A 291 7.95 -12.80 0.62
C ASN A 291 9.39 -12.56 0.20
N LYS A 292 10.18 -12.11 1.16
CA LYS A 292 11.59 -11.76 0.95
C LYS A 292 12.43 -12.92 0.43
N LYS A 293 12.22 -14.14 0.92
CA LYS A 293 13.00 -15.31 0.50
C LYS A 293 12.83 -15.62 -0.99
N THR A 294 11.59 -15.59 -1.46
CA THR A 294 11.28 -15.79 -2.88
C THR A 294 11.79 -14.62 -3.74
N ARG A 295 11.64 -13.38 -3.25
CA ARG A 295 12.20 -12.18 -3.88
C ARG A 295 13.70 -12.29 -4.12
N ASP A 296 14.46 -12.57 -3.06
CA ASP A 296 15.92 -12.71 -3.11
C ASP A 296 16.34 -13.85 -4.06
N PHE A 297 15.62 -15.00 -4.02
CA PHE A 297 15.86 -16.12 -4.92
C PHE A 297 15.66 -15.75 -6.39
N ILE A 298 14.57 -15.04 -6.74
CA ILE A 298 14.29 -14.65 -8.13
C ILE A 298 15.32 -13.64 -8.61
N ALA A 299 15.66 -12.63 -7.82
CA ALA A 299 16.68 -11.63 -8.15
C ALA A 299 18.04 -12.26 -8.46
N GLU A 300 18.49 -13.18 -7.59
CA GLU A 300 19.75 -13.91 -7.79
C GLU A 300 19.72 -14.76 -9.06
N ARG A 301 18.62 -15.53 -9.27
CA ARG A 301 18.51 -16.45 -10.40
C ARG A 301 18.37 -15.72 -11.74
N LEU A 302 17.61 -14.62 -11.77
CA LEU A 302 17.50 -13.76 -12.96
C LEU A 302 18.89 -13.29 -13.41
N SER A 303 19.67 -12.75 -12.48
CA SER A 303 21.02 -12.28 -12.76
C SER A 303 21.94 -13.40 -13.22
N GLN A 304 21.90 -14.58 -12.58
CA GLN A 304 22.70 -15.73 -12.96
C GLN A 304 22.33 -16.29 -14.34
N MET A 305 21.05 -16.35 -14.67
CA MET A 305 20.57 -16.89 -15.95
C MET A 305 20.97 -15.98 -17.11
N GLY A 306 20.70 -14.67 -17.00
CA GLY A 306 21.07 -13.69 -18.01
C GLY A 306 22.57 -13.71 -18.28
N GLY A 307 23.40 -13.65 -17.24
CA GLY A 307 24.86 -13.69 -17.38
C GLY A 307 25.40 -14.98 -18.00
N ARG A 308 24.85 -16.16 -17.64
CA ARG A 308 25.29 -17.45 -18.21
C ARG A 308 24.88 -17.62 -19.65
N ILE A 309 23.69 -17.20 -20.05
CA ILE A 309 23.22 -17.24 -21.44
C ILE A 309 24.11 -16.31 -22.28
N GLY A 310 24.33 -15.07 -21.86
CA GLY A 310 25.24 -14.17 -22.56
C GLY A 310 26.62 -14.76 -22.74
N SER A 311 27.20 -15.34 -21.69
CA SER A 311 28.50 -16.01 -21.75
C SER A 311 28.53 -17.18 -22.71
N ALA A 312 27.46 -17.98 -22.80
CA ALA A 312 27.37 -19.11 -23.73
C ALA A 312 27.42 -18.67 -25.21
N TYR A 313 26.90 -17.49 -25.50
CA TYR A 313 26.95 -16.87 -26.84
C TYR A 313 28.19 -15.99 -27.05
N GLY A 314 28.95 -15.65 -26.01
CA GLY A 314 30.06 -14.71 -26.06
C GLY A 314 29.64 -13.24 -26.03
N ALA A 315 28.38 -12.95 -25.64
CA ALA A 315 27.88 -11.60 -25.45
C ALA A 315 28.29 -11.04 -24.07
N SER A 316 28.50 -9.73 -24.00
CA SER A 316 28.61 -9.01 -22.75
C SER A 316 27.23 -8.66 -22.23
N ILE A 317 26.97 -8.94 -20.96
CA ILE A 317 25.67 -8.70 -20.30
C ILE A 317 25.88 -7.77 -19.11
N SER A 318 25.09 -6.70 -19.04
CA SER A 318 24.93 -5.88 -17.85
C SER A 318 23.51 -6.08 -17.31
N ILE A 319 23.38 -6.32 -16.00
CA ILE A 319 22.10 -6.56 -15.35
C ILE A 319 21.96 -5.60 -14.20
N GLU A 320 20.92 -4.78 -14.25
CA GLU A 320 20.47 -3.93 -13.17
C GLU A 320 19.16 -4.53 -12.59
N TYR A 321 19.15 -4.77 -11.31
CA TYR A 321 17.97 -5.18 -10.57
C TYR A 321 17.68 -4.14 -9.48
N THR A 322 16.54 -3.44 -9.60
CA THR A 322 16.16 -2.34 -8.73
C THR A 322 15.04 -2.81 -7.80
N PRO A 323 15.33 -3.05 -6.52
CA PRO A 323 14.29 -3.34 -5.54
C PRO A 323 13.39 -2.11 -5.33
N GLY A 324 12.06 -2.32 -5.42
CA GLY A 324 11.04 -1.35 -5.01
C GLY A 324 10.49 -1.69 -3.62
N ASN A 325 9.20 -1.38 -3.38
CA ASN A 325 8.55 -1.70 -2.10
C ASN A 325 8.66 -3.19 -1.76
N PRO A 326 8.81 -3.54 -0.48
CA PRO A 326 8.68 -4.93 -0.03
C PRO A 326 7.23 -5.43 -0.22
N ALA A 327 7.00 -6.70 0.04
CA ALA A 327 5.65 -7.26 0.09
C ALA A 327 4.94 -6.86 1.38
N VAL A 328 3.63 -6.61 1.32
CA VAL A 328 2.79 -6.50 2.52
C VAL A 328 2.61 -7.89 3.13
N VAL A 329 3.13 -8.08 4.33
CA VAL A 329 3.07 -9.35 5.06
C VAL A 329 2.49 -9.10 6.44
N ASN A 330 1.25 -9.51 6.64
CA ASN A 330 0.54 -9.36 7.90
C ASN A 330 1.15 -10.23 9.00
N ASP A 331 1.36 -9.63 10.17
CA ASP A 331 1.73 -10.35 11.39
C ASP A 331 0.57 -11.19 11.90
N GLU A 332 0.82 -12.42 12.33
CA GLU A 332 -0.21 -13.37 12.75
C GLU A 332 -0.98 -12.90 13.99
N ALA A 333 -0.27 -12.41 15.01
CA ALA A 333 -0.89 -12.01 16.28
C ALA A 333 -1.73 -10.74 16.10
N VAL A 334 -1.19 -9.74 15.39
CA VAL A 334 -1.89 -8.48 15.09
C VAL A 334 -3.11 -8.72 14.20
N THR A 335 -3.00 -9.64 13.24
CA THR A 335 -4.11 -10.04 12.36
C THR A 335 -5.24 -10.70 13.14
N HIS A 336 -4.94 -11.57 14.11
CA HIS A 336 -5.95 -12.18 14.97
C HIS A 336 -6.73 -11.14 15.77
N VAL A 337 -6.10 -10.04 16.20
CA VAL A 337 -6.82 -8.93 16.87
C VAL A 337 -7.76 -8.25 15.87
N ALA A 338 -7.33 -7.99 14.64
CA ALA A 338 -8.17 -7.38 13.60
C ALA A 338 -9.38 -8.26 13.24
N THR A 339 -9.17 -9.57 13.06
CA THR A 339 -10.26 -10.51 12.79
C THR A 339 -11.29 -10.49 13.94
N ARG A 340 -10.85 -10.48 15.20
CA ARG A 340 -11.74 -10.37 16.34
C ARG A 340 -12.47 -9.03 16.41
N ALA A 341 -11.81 -7.93 16.06
CA ALA A 341 -12.45 -6.61 16.00
C ALA A 341 -13.58 -6.60 14.96
N ILE A 342 -13.37 -7.18 13.77
CA ILE A 342 -14.41 -7.37 12.76
C ILE A 342 -15.57 -8.20 13.31
N GLU A 343 -15.28 -9.38 13.86
CA GLU A 343 -16.32 -10.29 14.38
C GLU A 343 -17.14 -9.69 15.51
N LYS A 344 -16.50 -8.95 16.42
CA LYS A 344 -17.16 -8.32 17.57
C LYS A 344 -18.10 -7.17 17.17
N THR A 345 -17.68 -6.36 16.19
CA THR A 345 -18.39 -5.15 15.79
C THR A 345 -19.42 -5.39 14.69
N LEU A 346 -19.07 -6.23 13.71
CA LEU A 346 -19.87 -6.42 12.49
C LEU A 346 -20.51 -7.81 12.38
N GLY A 347 -20.10 -8.78 13.21
CA GLY A 347 -20.54 -10.16 13.11
C GLY A 347 -19.55 -11.05 12.35
N LYS A 348 -19.64 -12.37 12.57
CA LYS A 348 -18.70 -13.33 11.97
C LYS A 348 -18.78 -13.40 10.45
N GLU A 349 -19.93 -13.12 9.89
CA GLU A 349 -20.19 -13.10 8.45
C GLU A 349 -19.47 -11.97 7.73
N ALA A 350 -19.13 -10.90 8.43
CA ALA A 350 -18.33 -9.80 7.87
C ALA A 350 -16.84 -10.15 7.76
N ALA A 351 -16.34 -11.11 8.54
CA ALA A 351 -14.97 -11.61 8.45
C ALA A 351 -14.86 -12.61 7.29
N GLY A 352 -14.56 -12.12 6.09
CA GLY A 352 -14.39 -12.92 4.89
C GLY A 352 -12.94 -13.23 4.56
N THR A 353 -12.75 -13.93 3.46
CA THR A 353 -11.42 -14.29 2.95
C THR A 353 -11.20 -13.72 1.58
N TYR A 354 -9.98 -13.22 1.35
CA TYR A 354 -9.50 -12.81 0.04
C TYR A 354 -8.04 -13.22 -0.10
N HIS A 355 -7.70 -13.90 -1.18
CA HIS A 355 -6.37 -14.48 -1.36
C HIS A 355 -5.23 -13.46 -1.50
N GLY A 356 -5.53 -12.16 -1.51
CA GLY A 356 -4.55 -11.10 -1.73
C GLY A 356 -4.25 -10.85 -3.21
N THR A 357 -3.29 -9.97 -3.47
CA THR A 357 -2.90 -9.55 -4.81
C THR A 357 -1.39 -9.44 -4.96
N LEU A 358 -0.89 -9.35 -6.19
CA LEU A 358 0.51 -9.01 -6.47
C LEU A 358 0.71 -7.53 -6.86
N SER A 359 -0.30 -6.69 -6.66
CA SER A 359 -0.16 -5.23 -6.69
C SER A 359 0.78 -4.75 -5.58
N GLY A 360 1.44 -3.62 -5.78
CA GLY A 360 2.31 -3.01 -4.77
C GLY A 360 1.51 -2.15 -3.79
N GLU A 361 2.08 -1.92 -2.61
CA GLU A 361 1.56 -1.02 -1.57
C GLU A 361 2.71 -0.65 -0.65
N ASP A 362 2.96 0.65 -0.44
CA ASP A 362 4.10 1.11 0.35
C ASP A 362 3.87 1.02 1.88
N PHE A 363 2.65 0.68 2.34
CA PHE A 363 2.41 0.25 3.73
C PHE A 363 3.37 -0.86 4.16
N ALA A 364 3.85 -1.66 3.22
CA ALA A 364 4.86 -2.68 3.42
C ALA A 364 6.18 -2.16 4.04
N GLU A 365 6.51 -0.89 3.84
CA GLU A 365 7.69 -0.26 4.44
C GLU A 365 7.57 -0.17 5.97
N TYR A 366 6.39 0.19 6.49
CA TYR A 366 6.15 0.21 7.95
C TYR A 366 6.32 -1.17 8.58
N LEU A 367 5.90 -2.23 7.86
CA LEU A 367 5.99 -3.61 8.33
C LEU A 367 7.43 -4.15 8.41
N GLN A 368 8.42 -3.41 7.90
CA GLN A 368 9.83 -3.74 8.10
C GLN A 368 10.32 -3.36 9.50
N TYR A 369 9.58 -2.51 10.24
CA TYR A 369 9.97 -1.94 11.52
C TYR A 369 9.08 -2.39 12.67
N VAL A 370 7.77 -2.51 12.44
CA VAL A 370 6.78 -2.88 13.46
C VAL A 370 5.83 -3.95 12.93
N PRO A 371 5.32 -4.86 13.78
CA PRO A 371 4.27 -5.78 13.37
C PRO A 371 3.00 -5.02 13.00
N GLY A 372 2.27 -5.50 12.00
CA GLY A 372 1.05 -4.83 11.57
C GLY A 372 0.10 -5.72 10.80
N VAL A 373 -1.05 -5.15 10.50
CA VAL A 373 -2.10 -5.78 9.69
C VAL A 373 -2.60 -4.82 8.62
N PHE A 374 -2.78 -5.36 7.43
CA PHE A 374 -3.42 -4.68 6.30
C PHE A 374 -4.70 -5.42 5.96
N VAL A 375 -5.83 -4.72 6.04
CA VAL A 375 -7.18 -5.28 5.87
C VAL A 375 -7.73 -4.87 4.52
N PHE A 376 -8.26 -5.81 3.74
CA PHE A 376 -9.05 -5.49 2.57
C PHE A 376 -10.50 -5.28 2.97
N THR A 377 -11.03 -4.08 2.68
CA THR A 377 -12.42 -3.69 2.90
C THR A 377 -13.19 -3.82 1.60
N GLY A 378 -14.12 -4.74 1.51
CA GLY A 378 -14.89 -5.00 0.29
C GLY A 378 -15.81 -3.85 -0.08
N ILE A 379 -15.80 -3.49 -1.37
CA ILE A 379 -16.62 -2.42 -1.94
C ILE A 379 -17.43 -2.86 -3.15
N ASN A 380 -17.27 -4.11 -3.61
CA ASN A 380 -17.97 -4.61 -4.78
C ASN A 380 -19.49 -4.68 -4.52
N ASN A 381 -20.27 -3.94 -5.30
CA ASN A 381 -21.72 -3.98 -5.25
C ASN A 381 -22.30 -3.75 -6.65
N PRO A 382 -22.69 -4.81 -7.38
CA PRO A 382 -23.24 -4.71 -8.72
C PRO A 382 -24.55 -3.91 -8.79
N ASP A 383 -25.35 -3.90 -7.74
CA ASP A 383 -26.68 -3.25 -7.71
C ASP A 383 -26.58 -1.73 -7.87
N ILE A 384 -25.44 -1.14 -7.47
CA ILE A 384 -25.16 0.30 -7.61
C ILE A 384 -24.05 0.61 -8.62
N GLY A 385 -23.58 -0.40 -9.35
CA GLY A 385 -22.50 -0.27 -10.34
C GLY A 385 -21.09 -0.12 -9.75
N ALA A 386 -20.87 -0.46 -8.48
CA ALA A 386 -19.56 -0.50 -7.85
C ALA A 386 -18.85 -1.82 -8.19
N ILE A 387 -18.43 -1.96 -9.47
CA ILE A 387 -17.84 -3.17 -10.05
C ILE A 387 -16.53 -2.92 -10.80
N HIS A 388 -16.12 -1.68 -10.91
CA HIS A 388 -14.92 -1.32 -11.66
C HIS A 388 -13.68 -1.44 -10.78
N PRO A 389 -12.55 -1.94 -11.31
CA PRO A 389 -11.33 -2.08 -10.54
C PRO A 389 -10.72 -0.71 -10.20
N GLN A 390 -9.80 -0.71 -9.23
CA GLN A 390 -8.93 0.41 -8.93
C GLN A 390 -8.27 0.94 -10.22
N HIS A 391 -7.94 2.24 -10.26
CA HIS A 391 -7.37 2.98 -11.39
C HIS A 391 -8.31 3.13 -12.61
N SER A 392 -9.57 2.67 -12.52
CA SER A 392 -10.57 2.88 -13.58
C SER A 392 -11.17 4.28 -13.49
N CYS A 393 -11.38 4.92 -14.64
CA CYS A 393 -12.12 6.19 -14.71
C CYS A 393 -13.62 6.06 -14.33
N LEU A 394 -14.12 4.84 -14.19
CA LEU A 394 -15.47 4.51 -13.74
C LEU A 394 -15.49 3.95 -12.32
N TYR A 395 -14.34 4.02 -11.59
CA TYR A 395 -14.23 3.52 -10.24
C TYR A 395 -15.23 4.19 -9.30
N ARG A 396 -15.98 3.39 -8.57
CA ARG A 396 -16.91 3.82 -7.52
C ARG A 396 -17.01 2.75 -6.47
N ILE A 397 -17.43 3.13 -5.29
CA ILE A 397 -17.51 2.26 -4.12
C ILE A 397 -18.93 2.22 -3.55
N ASP A 398 -19.23 1.20 -2.77
CA ASP A 398 -20.39 1.21 -1.89
C ASP A 398 -20.06 1.98 -0.60
N GLU A 399 -20.64 3.17 -0.43
CA GLU A 399 -20.38 4.04 0.73
C GLU A 399 -20.87 3.45 2.07
N SER A 400 -21.72 2.40 2.04
CA SER A 400 -22.20 1.73 3.25
C SER A 400 -21.08 1.06 4.06
N VAL A 401 -19.92 0.82 3.45
CA VAL A 401 -18.77 0.17 4.10
C VAL A 401 -17.90 1.14 4.92
N LEU A 402 -18.08 2.45 4.74
CA LEU A 402 -17.19 3.46 5.32
C LEU A 402 -17.29 3.52 6.86
N ALA A 403 -18.51 3.60 7.40
CA ALA A 403 -18.71 3.59 8.86
C ALA A 403 -18.28 2.26 9.50
N PRO A 404 -18.61 1.09 8.94
CA PRO A 404 -18.01 -0.19 9.36
C PRO A 404 -16.48 -0.20 9.35
N GLY A 405 -15.83 0.32 8.29
CA GLY A 405 -14.37 0.39 8.21
C GLY A 405 -13.75 1.25 9.30
N ALA A 406 -14.33 2.42 9.58
CA ALA A 406 -13.93 3.27 10.70
C ALA A 406 -14.11 2.57 12.07
N THR A 407 -15.23 1.85 12.24
CA THR A 407 -15.54 1.06 13.44
C THR A 407 -14.50 -0.03 13.69
N VAL A 408 -14.14 -0.78 12.67
CA VAL A 408 -13.12 -1.85 12.76
C VAL A 408 -11.75 -1.28 13.15
N ALA A 409 -11.32 -0.19 12.55
CA ALA A 409 -10.05 0.46 12.87
C ALA A 409 -10.01 0.96 14.32
N ALA A 410 -11.09 1.61 14.79
CA ALA A 410 -11.19 2.08 16.17
C ALA A 410 -11.22 0.91 17.17
N GLN A 411 -11.99 -0.16 16.90
CA GLN A 411 -12.06 -1.33 17.76
C GLN A 411 -10.73 -2.09 17.82
N TRP A 412 -10.02 -2.20 16.69
CA TRP A 412 -8.69 -2.79 16.67
C TRP A 412 -7.72 -2.02 17.58
N ALA A 413 -7.74 -0.69 17.53
CA ALA A 413 -6.87 0.13 18.37
C ALA A 413 -7.20 -0.05 19.88
N LEU A 414 -8.47 -0.08 20.25
CA LEU A 414 -8.92 -0.38 21.62
C LEU A 414 -8.46 -1.77 22.09
N ASP A 415 -8.65 -2.79 21.23
CA ASP A 415 -8.28 -4.18 21.55
C ASP A 415 -6.74 -4.36 21.66
N MET A 416 -5.95 -3.61 20.91
CA MET A 416 -4.49 -3.67 20.96
C MET A 416 -3.92 -2.97 22.19
N LEU A 417 -4.59 -1.93 22.69
CA LEU A 417 -4.18 -1.18 23.87
C LEU A 417 -4.62 -1.81 25.19
N SER A 418 -5.57 -2.72 25.17
CA SER A 418 -6.11 -3.42 26.37
C SER A 418 -5.24 -4.56 26.91
#